data_df1cbcc5e65f512ec9d7ff4cc000ee22
#
_entry.id   df1cbcc5e65f512ec9d7ff4cc000ee22
#
_cell.length_a   1.000
_cell.length_b   1.000
_cell.length_c   1.000
_cell.angle_alpha   90.00
_cell.angle_beta   90.00
_cell.angle_gamma   90.00
#
_symmetry.space_group_name_H-M   'P 1'
#
loop_
_entity.id
_entity.type
_entity.pdbx_description
1 polymer ?
#
loop_
_entity_poly.entity_id
_entity_poly.type
_entity_poly.pdbx_seq_one_letter_code
_entity_poly.pdbx_strand_id
1 'polypeptide(L)'
;MMLCVAVAVSSCRNRSKQPTDTVSSGVIKISADESFRPLIQQEIDVFEGLYPAAGIIPEYTSEVEAINLLIKDSVRLAVSTRKLTQPEINTLNEKKLFPKEIKIATDGIALITNKQNTDSMLSLPNLTKILTGKITKWKELDPQSKLGDIQVVFDNANSSTVRYAIDSLCGGAPLYE
;
A
#
# COMPACT_ATOMS: atom_id res chain seq x y z
N MET A 1 48.52 43.39 48.07
CA MET A 1 47.21 42.77 48.03
C MET A 1 46.90 42.51 46.52
N MET A 2 47.17 41.30 46.07
CA MET A 2 47.11 40.92 44.64
C MET A 2 45.86 40.05 44.40
N LEU A 3 44.90 40.59 43.64
CA LEU A 3 43.61 39.99 43.44
C LEU A 3 43.69 39.10 42.19
N CYS A 4 43.74 37.76 42.36
CA CYS A 4 43.67 36.83 41.25
C CYS A 4 42.21 36.65 40.79
N VAL A 5 41.88 37.16 39.62
CA VAL A 5 40.61 36.90 38.93
C VAL A 5 40.72 35.57 38.16
N ALA A 6 40.07 34.54 38.67
CA ALA A 6 39.95 33.27 37.99
C ALA A 6 38.81 33.36 36.91
N VAL A 7 39.15 33.42 35.65
CA VAL A 7 38.21 33.34 34.54
C VAL A 7 37.86 31.86 34.32
N ALA A 8 36.67 31.46 34.74
CA ALA A 8 36.11 30.16 34.43
C ALA A 8 35.67 30.13 32.98
N VAL A 9 36.45 29.49 32.08
CA VAL A 9 36.09 29.23 30.71
C VAL A 9 35.06 28.07 30.69
N SER A 10 33.78 28.41 30.68
CA SER A 10 32.73 27.44 30.43
C SER A 10 32.83 26.98 28.95
N SER A 11 33.61 25.93 28.74
CA SER A 11 33.63 25.23 27.46
C SER A 11 32.26 24.60 27.22
N CYS A 12 31.41 25.27 26.42
CA CYS A 12 30.25 24.64 25.82
C CYS A 12 30.74 23.49 24.94
N ARG A 13 30.75 22.29 25.52
CA ARG A 13 30.98 21.06 24.77
C ARG A 13 29.83 20.92 23.82
N ASN A 14 30.04 21.42 22.60
CA ASN A 14 29.12 21.19 21.48
C ASN A 14 29.14 19.67 21.22
N ARG A 15 28.26 18.92 21.88
CA ARG A 15 27.98 17.54 21.50
C ARG A 15 27.45 17.65 20.11
N SER A 16 28.28 17.33 19.11
CA SER A 16 27.81 17.02 17.77
C SER A 16 26.69 15.99 17.96
N LYS A 17 25.45 16.41 17.71
CA LYS A 17 24.35 15.48 17.67
C LYS A 17 24.70 14.50 16.57
N GLN A 18 25.13 13.29 16.94
CA GLN A 18 25.22 12.21 15.98
C GLN A 18 23.83 12.08 15.34
N PRO A 19 23.75 11.84 14.01
CA PRO A 19 22.47 11.59 13.37
C PRO A 19 21.76 10.50 14.17
N THR A 20 20.54 10.79 14.63
CA THR A 20 19.74 9.81 15.35
C THR A 20 19.16 8.79 14.39
N ASP A 21 19.11 9.14 13.11
CA ASP A 21 18.57 8.30 12.05
C ASP A 21 19.71 7.60 11.28
N THR A 22 19.75 6.29 11.40
CA THR A 22 20.66 5.40 10.69
C THR A 22 19.85 4.26 10.06
N VAL A 23 20.48 3.31 9.38
CA VAL A 23 19.80 2.13 8.83
C VAL A 23 19.20 1.20 9.90
N SER A 24 19.59 1.35 11.16
CA SER A 24 19.17 0.49 12.28
C SER A 24 18.70 1.27 13.51
N SER A 25 18.51 2.58 13.40
CA SER A 25 17.99 3.42 14.49
C SER A 25 17.23 4.63 13.93
N GLY A 26 16.29 5.17 14.71
CA GLY A 26 15.43 6.26 14.35
C GLY A 26 13.99 5.81 14.12
N VAL A 27 13.09 6.76 13.88
CA VAL A 27 11.64 6.47 13.68
C VAL A 27 11.19 7.03 12.34
N ILE A 28 10.58 6.18 11.52
CA ILE A 28 10.00 6.59 10.24
C ILE A 28 8.50 6.27 10.17
N LYS A 29 7.77 7.09 9.42
CA LYS A 29 6.41 6.79 9.01
C LYS A 29 6.42 6.18 7.63
N ILE A 30 5.60 5.14 7.44
CA ILE A 30 5.37 4.51 6.15
C ILE A 30 3.87 4.42 5.90
N SER A 31 3.46 4.34 4.64
CA SER A 31 2.10 4.00 4.26
C SER A 31 2.08 2.70 3.47
N ALA A 32 0.99 1.95 3.57
CA ALA A 32 0.80 0.74 2.81
C ALA A 32 -0.69 0.54 2.47
N ASP A 33 -0.93 -0.04 1.30
CA ASP A 33 -2.25 -0.58 0.99
C ASP A 33 -2.65 -1.57 2.09
N GLU A 34 -3.87 -1.41 2.61
CA GLU A 34 -4.37 -2.20 3.74
C GLU A 34 -4.39 -3.71 3.47
N SER A 35 -4.46 -4.13 2.21
CA SER A 35 -4.37 -5.53 1.79
C SER A 35 -3.05 -6.18 2.23
N PHE A 36 -1.99 -5.39 2.36
CA PHE A 36 -0.66 -5.88 2.73
C PHE A 36 -0.39 -5.82 4.23
N ARG A 37 -1.36 -5.36 5.05
CA ARG A 37 -1.17 -5.25 6.50
C ARG A 37 -0.57 -6.50 7.14
N PRO A 38 -1.08 -7.74 6.87
CA PRO A 38 -0.54 -8.92 7.53
C PRO A 38 0.94 -9.16 7.21
N LEU A 39 1.35 -8.92 5.97
CA LEU A 39 2.73 -9.10 5.54
C LEU A 39 3.63 -7.99 6.09
N ILE A 40 3.26 -6.74 5.87
CA ILE A 40 4.07 -5.58 6.26
C ILE A 40 4.23 -5.51 7.77
N GLN A 41 3.18 -5.85 8.54
CA GLN A 41 3.28 -5.86 10.00
C GLN A 41 4.30 -6.90 10.49
N GLN A 42 4.30 -8.10 9.90
CA GLN A 42 5.29 -9.12 10.24
C GLN A 42 6.73 -8.68 9.94
N GLU A 43 6.95 -8.03 8.80
CA GLU A 43 8.26 -7.49 8.44
C GLU A 43 8.71 -6.40 9.42
N ILE A 44 7.79 -5.52 9.83
CA ILE A 44 8.06 -4.49 10.85
C ILE A 44 8.44 -5.14 12.18
N ASP A 45 7.66 -6.11 12.65
CA ASP A 45 7.90 -6.78 13.93
C ASP A 45 9.28 -7.48 13.95
N VAL A 46 9.66 -8.12 12.84
CA VAL A 46 10.99 -8.74 12.68
C VAL A 46 12.08 -7.68 12.65
N PHE A 47 11.90 -6.59 11.88
CA PHE A 47 12.89 -5.53 11.77
C PHE A 47 13.14 -4.85 13.12
N GLU A 48 12.08 -4.47 13.84
CA GLU A 48 12.19 -3.83 15.17
C GLU A 48 12.77 -4.80 16.21
N GLY A 49 12.48 -6.09 16.10
CA GLY A 49 13.10 -7.13 16.93
C GLY A 49 14.60 -7.25 16.72
N LEU A 50 15.07 -7.10 15.47
CA LEU A 50 16.51 -7.11 15.13
C LEU A 50 17.20 -5.77 15.48
N TYR A 51 16.48 -4.66 15.40
CA TYR A 51 17.00 -3.30 15.61
C TYR A 51 16.17 -2.54 16.65
N PRO A 52 16.37 -2.80 17.96
CA PRO A 52 15.55 -2.21 19.00
C PRO A 52 15.61 -0.68 19.12
N ALA A 53 16.56 -0.03 18.44
CA ALA A 53 16.67 1.42 18.36
C ALA A 53 15.93 2.01 17.12
N ALA A 54 15.32 1.17 16.29
CA ALA A 54 14.49 1.57 15.16
C ALA A 54 13.00 1.47 15.51
N GLY A 55 12.20 2.35 14.94
CA GLY A 55 10.74 2.32 15.02
C GLY A 55 10.11 2.61 13.66
N ILE A 56 9.12 1.83 13.26
CA ILE A 56 8.36 2.03 12.03
C ILE A 56 6.91 2.25 12.40
N ILE A 57 6.33 3.38 12.00
CA ILE A 57 4.93 3.72 12.24
C ILE A 57 4.17 3.51 10.92
N PRO A 58 3.46 2.38 10.76
CA PRO A 58 2.71 2.11 9.55
C PRO A 58 1.34 2.80 9.58
N GLU A 59 0.96 3.36 8.44
CA GLU A 59 -0.39 3.84 8.14
C GLU A 59 -0.98 2.96 7.04
N TYR A 60 -1.91 2.07 7.43
CA TYR A 60 -2.60 1.17 6.51
C TYR A 60 -3.87 1.85 6.02
N THR A 61 -3.95 2.05 4.71
CA THR A 61 -5.04 2.79 4.07
C THR A 61 -5.28 2.28 2.65
N SER A 62 -6.16 2.91 1.87
CA SER A 62 -6.32 2.57 0.46
C SER A 62 -5.05 2.88 -0.36
N GLU A 63 -4.85 2.18 -1.47
CA GLU A 63 -3.69 2.40 -2.36
C GLU A 63 -3.54 3.87 -2.75
N VAL A 64 -4.65 4.52 -3.10
CA VAL A 64 -4.66 5.92 -3.52
C VAL A 64 -4.17 6.83 -2.40
N GLU A 65 -4.66 6.63 -1.17
CA GLU A 65 -4.25 7.46 -0.04
C GLU A 65 -2.82 7.14 0.40
N ALA A 66 -2.39 5.89 0.34
CA ALA A 66 -1.00 5.52 0.63
C ALA A 66 0.01 6.28 -0.26
N ILE A 67 -0.31 6.40 -1.56
CA ILE A 67 0.49 7.17 -2.50
C ILE A 67 0.36 8.68 -2.24
N ASN A 68 -0.84 9.17 -1.91
CA ASN A 68 -1.06 10.59 -1.56
C ASN A 68 -0.22 11.01 -0.36
N LEU A 69 -0.10 10.18 0.66
CA LEU A 69 0.74 10.44 1.83
C LEU A 69 2.23 10.59 1.44
N LEU A 70 2.71 9.77 0.49
CA LEU A 70 4.05 9.90 -0.06
C LEU A 70 4.22 11.22 -0.83
N ILE A 71 3.25 11.58 -1.69
CA ILE A 71 3.28 12.83 -2.45
C ILE A 71 3.23 14.06 -1.53
N LYS A 72 2.50 13.97 -0.42
CA LYS A 72 2.44 15.04 0.62
C LYS A 72 3.70 15.10 1.49
N ASP A 73 4.68 14.22 1.29
CA ASP A 73 5.89 14.08 2.14
C ASP A 73 5.56 13.77 3.61
N SER A 74 4.41 13.12 3.85
CA SER A 74 3.97 12.71 5.19
C SER A 74 4.60 11.40 5.63
N VAL A 75 5.04 10.58 4.67
CA VAL A 75 5.70 9.29 4.87
C VAL A 75 6.97 9.19 4.03
N ARG A 76 7.89 8.32 4.43
CA ARG A 76 9.17 8.11 3.72
C ARG A 76 9.13 6.94 2.73
N LEU A 77 8.15 6.07 2.87
CA LEU A 77 7.96 4.88 2.04
C LEU A 77 6.48 4.62 1.89
N ALA A 78 6.06 4.25 0.68
CA ALA A 78 4.71 3.76 0.39
C ALA A 78 4.79 2.37 -0.24
N VAL A 79 3.94 1.45 0.21
CA VAL A 79 3.79 0.12 -0.38
C VAL A 79 2.46 0.10 -1.13
N SER A 80 2.53 -0.16 -2.43
CA SER A 80 1.36 -0.18 -3.32
C SER A 80 1.47 -1.29 -4.36
N THR A 81 0.37 -1.63 -5.02
CA THR A 81 0.34 -2.65 -6.08
C THR A 81 0.74 -2.11 -7.45
N ARG A 82 0.85 -0.80 -7.60
CA ARG A 82 1.19 -0.14 -8.86
C ARG A 82 2.43 0.75 -8.72
N LYS A 83 2.98 1.08 -9.85
CA LYS A 83 4.00 2.12 -9.95
C LYS A 83 3.39 3.51 -9.85
N LEU A 84 4.22 4.50 -9.55
CA LEU A 84 3.84 5.90 -9.67
C LEU A 84 3.53 6.24 -11.12
N THR A 85 2.50 7.03 -11.33
CA THR A 85 2.19 7.62 -12.64
C THR A 85 3.15 8.77 -12.96
N GLN A 86 3.30 9.11 -14.24
CA GLN A 86 4.19 10.21 -14.63
C GLN A 86 3.82 11.56 -13.98
N PRO A 87 2.53 11.95 -13.84
CA PRO A 87 2.15 13.16 -13.10
C PRO A 87 2.58 13.13 -11.63
N GLU A 88 2.46 11.97 -10.96
CA GLU A 88 2.88 11.80 -9.55
C GLU A 88 4.40 11.95 -9.41
N ILE A 89 5.17 11.34 -10.33
CA ILE A 89 6.63 11.48 -10.38
C ILE A 89 7.02 12.95 -10.60
N ASN A 90 6.36 13.64 -11.52
CA ASN A 90 6.62 15.05 -11.79
C ASN A 90 6.36 15.92 -10.55
N THR A 91 5.23 15.68 -9.87
CA THR A 91 4.89 16.40 -8.62
C THR A 91 5.94 16.17 -7.52
N LEU A 92 6.45 14.96 -7.38
CA LEU A 92 7.53 14.65 -6.43
C LEU A 92 8.83 15.34 -6.83
N ASN A 93 9.19 15.32 -8.10
CA ASN A 93 10.41 15.97 -8.61
C ASN A 93 10.39 17.49 -8.43
N GLU A 94 9.24 18.15 -8.59
CA GLU A 94 9.07 19.58 -8.30
C GLU A 94 9.37 19.91 -6.82
N LYS A 95 9.06 18.97 -5.94
CA LYS A 95 9.38 19.05 -4.51
C LYS A 95 10.82 18.61 -4.19
N LYS A 96 11.64 18.27 -5.20
CA LYS A 96 12.99 17.71 -5.08
C LYS A 96 13.03 16.37 -4.35
N LEU A 97 11.93 15.61 -4.44
CA LEU A 97 11.82 14.24 -3.96
C LEU A 97 11.95 13.31 -5.16
N PHE A 98 12.92 12.41 -5.12
CA PHE A 98 13.23 11.49 -6.22
C PHE A 98 12.94 10.07 -5.76
N PRO A 99 11.70 9.57 -5.97
CA PRO A 99 11.31 8.26 -5.49
C PRO A 99 12.07 7.16 -6.22
N LYS A 100 12.41 6.11 -5.48
CA LYS A 100 12.96 4.88 -6.04
C LYS A 100 11.92 3.78 -5.93
N GLU A 101 11.55 3.19 -7.05
CA GLU A 101 10.62 2.07 -7.10
C GLU A 101 11.38 0.74 -7.00
N ILE A 102 10.91 -0.14 -6.13
CA ILE A 102 11.48 -1.48 -5.93
C ILE A 102 10.33 -2.48 -5.90
N LYS A 103 10.36 -3.47 -6.79
CA LYS A 103 9.42 -4.58 -6.74
C LYS A 103 9.86 -5.55 -5.64
N ILE A 104 9.01 -5.76 -4.63
CA ILE A 104 9.28 -6.64 -3.49
C ILE A 104 8.55 -7.99 -3.58
N ALA A 105 7.38 -8.03 -4.24
CA ALA A 105 6.57 -9.23 -4.35
C ALA A 105 5.68 -9.21 -5.61
N THR A 106 4.98 -10.30 -5.84
CA THR A 106 3.85 -10.39 -6.77
C THR A 106 2.66 -10.90 -5.97
N ASP A 107 1.56 -10.17 -6.04
CA ASP A 107 0.32 -10.53 -5.37
C ASP A 107 -0.66 -11.19 -6.33
N GLY A 108 -1.72 -11.81 -5.80
CA GLY A 108 -2.78 -12.45 -6.54
C GLY A 108 -4.15 -12.15 -5.97
N ILE A 109 -5.16 -12.04 -6.84
CA ILE A 109 -6.55 -11.86 -6.43
C ILE A 109 -7.25 -13.20 -6.41
N ALA A 110 -7.88 -13.54 -5.28
CA ALA A 110 -8.73 -14.71 -5.14
C ALA A 110 -10.21 -14.32 -5.30
N LEU A 111 -10.94 -15.08 -6.09
CA LEU A 111 -12.40 -14.97 -6.19
C LEU A 111 -13.04 -15.87 -5.15
N ILE A 112 -13.93 -15.33 -4.36
CA ILE A 112 -14.66 -16.06 -3.33
C ILE A 112 -16.13 -16.15 -3.75
N THR A 113 -16.70 -17.34 -3.71
CA THR A 113 -18.11 -17.57 -3.98
C THR A 113 -18.77 -18.26 -2.79
N ASN A 114 -20.09 -18.20 -2.73
CA ASN A 114 -20.87 -18.92 -1.71
C ASN A 114 -20.65 -20.44 -1.84
N LYS A 115 -20.63 -21.16 -0.71
CA LYS A 115 -20.46 -22.63 -0.67
C LYS A 115 -21.54 -23.39 -1.45
N GLN A 116 -22.70 -22.79 -1.68
CA GLN A 116 -23.77 -23.37 -2.50
C GLN A 116 -23.50 -23.28 -3.99
N ASN A 117 -22.52 -22.47 -4.41
CA ASN A 117 -22.05 -22.46 -5.78
C ASN A 117 -21.13 -23.66 -6.00
N THR A 118 -21.57 -24.62 -6.77
CA THR A 118 -20.81 -25.83 -7.11
C THR A 118 -19.84 -25.59 -8.26
N ASP A 119 -19.97 -24.48 -8.99
CA ASP A 119 -19.05 -24.10 -10.05
C ASP A 119 -17.78 -23.50 -9.43
N SER A 120 -16.71 -24.28 -9.44
CA SER A 120 -15.40 -23.89 -8.92
C SER A 120 -14.45 -23.34 -9.97
N MET A 121 -14.86 -23.31 -11.24
CA MET A 121 -14.02 -22.91 -12.36
C MET A 121 -14.65 -21.79 -13.17
N LEU A 122 -14.21 -20.57 -12.94
CA LEU A 122 -14.62 -19.41 -13.72
C LEU A 122 -13.49 -18.99 -14.67
N SER A 123 -13.77 -19.00 -15.97
CA SER A 123 -12.79 -18.52 -16.96
C SER A 123 -12.65 -17.00 -16.91
N LEU A 124 -11.45 -16.47 -17.22
CA LEU A 124 -11.24 -15.02 -17.28
C LEU A 124 -12.22 -14.30 -18.24
N PRO A 125 -12.54 -14.81 -19.44
CA PRO A 125 -13.55 -14.17 -20.29
C PRO A 125 -14.94 -14.10 -19.64
N ASN A 126 -15.36 -15.11 -18.89
CA ASN A 126 -16.63 -15.10 -18.18
C ASN A 126 -16.59 -14.13 -17.00
N LEU A 127 -15.49 -14.09 -16.26
CA LEU A 127 -15.28 -13.10 -15.20
C LEU A 127 -15.41 -11.66 -15.74
N THR A 128 -14.74 -11.36 -16.85
CA THR A 128 -14.84 -10.04 -17.50
C THR A 128 -16.27 -9.70 -17.88
N LYS A 129 -17.05 -10.69 -18.43
CA LYS A 129 -18.46 -10.48 -18.75
C LYS A 129 -19.33 -10.23 -17.54
N ILE A 130 -19.06 -10.89 -16.42
CA ILE A 130 -19.75 -10.64 -15.15
C ILE A 130 -19.42 -9.23 -14.66
N LEU A 131 -18.14 -8.90 -14.56
CA LEU A 131 -17.69 -7.60 -14.07
C LEU A 131 -18.21 -6.43 -14.90
N THR A 132 -18.45 -6.63 -16.20
CA THR A 132 -19.01 -5.61 -17.11
C THR A 132 -20.53 -5.73 -17.32
N GLY A 133 -21.23 -6.56 -16.55
CA GLY A 133 -22.68 -6.71 -16.60
C GLY A 133 -23.25 -7.42 -17.84
N LYS A 134 -22.38 -8.05 -18.65
CA LYS A 134 -22.82 -8.84 -19.82
C LYS A 134 -23.37 -10.21 -19.43
N ILE A 135 -23.02 -10.70 -18.27
CA ILE A 135 -23.57 -11.89 -17.60
C ILE A 135 -23.99 -11.45 -16.23
N THR A 136 -25.26 -11.61 -15.91
CA THR A 136 -25.85 -11.19 -14.63
C THR A 136 -26.49 -12.33 -13.86
N LYS A 137 -26.61 -13.51 -14.46
CA LYS A 137 -27.24 -14.69 -13.84
C LYS A 137 -26.34 -15.91 -13.93
N TRP A 138 -26.33 -16.72 -12.86
CA TRP A 138 -25.59 -17.97 -12.82
C TRP A 138 -26.01 -18.94 -13.93
N LYS A 139 -27.32 -18.95 -14.32
CA LYS A 139 -27.85 -19.77 -15.42
C LYS A 139 -27.25 -19.45 -16.79
N GLU A 140 -26.68 -18.28 -16.98
CA GLU A 140 -26.01 -17.90 -18.22
C GLU A 140 -24.61 -18.54 -18.34
N LEU A 141 -24.04 -18.96 -17.21
CA LEU A 141 -22.78 -19.72 -17.14
C LEU A 141 -23.04 -21.23 -17.14
N ASP A 142 -23.98 -21.68 -16.33
CA ASP A 142 -24.42 -23.06 -16.22
C ASP A 142 -25.97 -23.12 -16.28
N PRO A 143 -26.55 -23.65 -17.39
CA PRO A 143 -28.01 -23.77 -17.54
C PRO A 143 -28.69 -24.60 -16.44
N GLN A 144 -27.94 -25.48 -15.76
CA GLN A 144 -28.48 -26.30 -14.66
C GLN A 144 -28.37 -25.63 -13.29
N SER A 145 -27.75 -24.45 -13.20
CA SER A 145 -27.61 -23.71 -11.96
C SER A 145 -28.96 -23.38 -11.36
N LYS A 146 -29.09 -23.62 -10.06
CA LYS A 146 -30.26 -23.22 -9.25
C LYS A 146 -30.08 -21.86 -8.60
N LEU A 147 -28.91 -21.23 -8.78
CA LEU A 147 -28.59 -19.91 -8.27
C LEU A 147 -29.26 -18.83 -9.13
N GLY A 148 -29.60 -17.70 -8.50
CA GLY A 148 -30.25 -16.55 -9.13
C GLY A 148 -29.26 -15.59 -9.80
N ASP A 149 -29.41 -14.32 -9.46
CA ASP A 149 -28.58 -13.26 -9.99
C ASP A 149 -27.16 -13.31 -9.40
N ILE A 150 -26.16 -12.85 -10.18
CA ILE A 150 -24.78 -12.71 -9.73
C ILE A 150 -24.65 -11.34 -9.10
N GLN A 151 -24.22 -11.30 -7.85
CA GLN A 151 -23.87 -10.07 -7.17
C GLN A 151 -22.35 -10.02 -6.96
N VAL A 152 -21.71 -9.01 -7.53
CA VAL A 152 -20.28 -8.77 -7.35
C VAL A 152 -20.10 -7.82 -6.15
N VAL A 153 -19.20 -8.18 -5.25
CA VAL A 153 -18.92 -7.38 -4.06
C VAL A 153 -17.42 -7.11 -3.97
N PHE A 154 -17.07 -5.86 -3.80
CA PHE A 154 -15.72 -5.40 -3.51
C PHE A 154 -15.66 -4.81 -2.09
N ASP A 155 -14.45 -4.67 -1.56
CA ASP A 155 -14.21 -4.09 -0.23
C ASP A 155 -14.49 -2.57 -0.20
N ASN A 156 -13.85 -1.81 -1.09
CA ASN A 156 -14.12 -0.38 -1.29
C ASN A 156 -13.73 0.08 -2.70
N ALA A 157 -14.31 1.19 -3.15
CA ALA A 157 -14.13 1.71 -4.51
C ALA A 157 -12.68 2.17 -4.81
N ASN A 158 -11.90 2.49 -3.79
CA ASN A 158 -10.53 3.00 -3.93
C ASN A 158 -9.48 1.90 -3.68
N SER A 159 -9.91 0.63 -3.60
CA SER A 159 -8.99 -0.48 -3.36
C SER A 159 -8.16 -0.81 -4.60
N SER A 160 -7.00 -1.37 -4.37
CA SER A 160 -6.15 -1.93 -5.41
C SER A 160 -6.84 -3.04 -6.21
N THR A 161 -7.72 -3.81 -5.56
CA THR A 161 -8.52 -4.86 -6.18
C THR A 161 -9.48 -4.32 -7.23
N VAL A 162 -10.24 -3.25 -6.90
CA VAL A 162 -11.14 -2.57 -7.84
C VAL A 162 -10.36 -1.99 -9.02
N ARG A 163 -9.28 -1.28 -8.74
CA ARG A 163 -8.42 -0.74 -9.80
C ARG A 163 -7.91 -1.84 -10.74
N TYR A 164 -7.39 -2.95 -10.21
CA TYR A 164 -6.93 -4.07 -11.02
C TYR A 164 -8.05 -4.69 -11.86
N ALA A 165 -9.26 -4.82 -11.28
CA ALA A 165 -10.42 -5.34 -11.99
C ALA A 165 -10.77 -4.45 -13.19
N ILE A 166 -10.79 -3.13 -13.02
CA ILE A 166 -11.05 -2.18 -14.11
C ILE A 166 -9.94 -2.22 -15.16
N ASP A 167 -8.70 -1.99 -14.74
CA ASP A 167 -7.58 -1.76 -15.66
C ASP A 167 -7.16 -3.04 -16.39
N SER A 168 -7.08 -4.16 -15.67
CA SER A 168 -6.48 -5.39 -16.18
C SER A 168 -7.53 -6.41 -16.63
N LEU A 169 -8.60 -6.61 -15.87
CA LEU A 169 -9.61 -7.62 -16.20
C LEU A 169 -10.66 -7.07 -17.17
N CYS A 170 -11.04 -5.81 -17.04
CA CYS A 170 -12.07 -5.19 -17.88
C CYS A 170 -11.49 -4.32 -19.01
N GLY A 171 -10.15 -4.17 -19.11
CA GLY A 171 -9.50 -3.38 -20.14
C GLY A 171 -9.86 -1.90 -20.09
N GLY A 172 -10.09 -1.35 -18.91
CA GLY A 172 -10.50 0.04 -18.67
C GLY A 172 -12.02 0.27 -18.73
N ALA A 173 -12.82 -0.76 -18.97
CA ALA A 173 -14.28 -0.63 -18.91
C ALA A 173 -14.75 -0.51 -17.44
N PRO A 174 -15.79 0.30 -17.16
CA PRO A 174 -16.33 0.43 -15.83
C PRO A 174 -16.94 -0.90 -15.34
N LEU A 175 -16.94 -1.08 -14.04
CA LEU A 175 -17.62 -2.20 -13.40
C LEU A 175 -19.15 -1.97 -13.45
N TYR A 176 -19.89 -3.06 -13.59
CA TYR A 176 -21.35 -3.07 -13.51
C TYR A 176 -21.77 -2.93 -12.03
N GLU A 177 -22.65 -1.98 -11.75
CA GLU A 177 -23.24 -1.69 -10.45
C GLU A 177 -24.56 -2.47 -10.24
#